data_c72e33ec5531e3aab0b592ea96372cf9
#
_entry.id   c72e33ec5531e3aab0b592ea96372cf9
#
_cell.length_a   1.000
_cell.length_b   1.000
_cell.length_c   1.000
_cell.angle_alpha   90.00
_cell.angle_beta   90.00
_cell.angle_gamma   90.00
#
_symmetry.space_group_name_H-M   'P 1'
#
loop_
_entity.id
_entity.type
_entity.pdbx_description
1 polymer ?
#
loop_
_entity_poly.entity_id
_entity_poly.type
_entity_poly.pdbx_seq_one_letter_code
_entity_poly.pdbx_strand_id
1 'polypeptide(L)'
;MKRIDKQFDFIREIDKEKEITRHTFLADASRRENDAEHAWHMAIMTILLQEYANEEIDVLKTITMLLIHDIVEIDAGDTYAYDEKGKENQAEREEKASKRIFNMLPEDQAEKMIAL
;
A
#
# COMPACT_ATOMS: atom_id res chain seq x y z
N MET A 1 8.26 -23.89 -7.76
CA MET A 1 8.90 -22.77 -7.02
C MET A 1 8.68 -22.98 -5.52
N LYS A 2 9.74 -22.87 -4.76
CA LYS A 2 9.66 -22.99 -3.30
C LYS A 2 8.91 -21.81 -2.69
N ARG A 3 8.31 -22.03 -1.53
CA ARG A 3 7.59 -20.99 -0.78
C ARG A 3 8.45 -19.74 -0.58
N ILE A 4 9.70 -19.93 -0.13
CA ILE A 4 10.62 -18.80 0.13
C ILE A 4 10.92 -18.00 -1.15
N ASP A 5 10.98 -18.67 -2.30
CA ASP A 5 11.26 -17.99 -3.56
C ASP A 5 10.11 -17.03 -3.94
N LYS A 6 8.87 -17.46 -3.72
CA LYS A 6 7.70 -16.62 -3.95
C LYS A 6 7.70 -15.41 -3.02
N GLN A 7 8.07 -15.62 -1.78
CA GLN A 7 8.16 -14.53 -0.80
C GLN A 7 9.22 -13.51 -1.20
N PHE A 8 10.39 -13.96 -1.63
CA PHE A 8 11.45 -13.07 -2.11
C PHE A 8 11.07 -12.34 -3.39
N ASP A 9 10.37 -13.00 -4.30
CA ASP A 9 9.88 -12.32 -5.52
C ASP A 9 8.93 -11.18 -5.18
N PHE A 10 8.02 -11.41 -4.23
CA PHE A 10 7.13 -10.36 -3.73
C PHE A 10 7.90 -9.21 -3.09
N ILE A 11 8.87 -9.53 -2.22
CA ILE A 11 9.70 -8.53 -1.54
C ILE A 11 10.43 -7.66 -2.56
N ARG A 12 10.97 -8.24 -3.63
CA ARG A 12 11.62 -7.48 -4.69
C ARG A 12 10.62 -6.61 -5.46
N GLU A 13 9.43 -7.14 -5.72
CA GLU A 13 8.39 -6.39 -6.46
C GLU A 13 7.93 -5.14 -5.71
N ILE A 14 7.72 -5.24 -4.41
CA ILE A 14 7.22 -4.11 -3.63
C ILE A 14 8.26 -2.98 -3.47
N ASP A 15 9.52 -3.24 -3.77
CA ASP A 15 10.54 -2.19 -3.79
C ASP A 15 10.17 -1.07 -4.76
N LYS A 16 9.41 -1.37 -5.80
CA LYS A 16 8.93 -0.39 -6.78
C LYS A 16 8.03 0.68 -6.17
N GLU A 17 7.41 0.41 -5.02
CA GLU A 17 6.60 1.40 -4.31
C GLU A 17 7.41 2.66 -3.96
N LYS A 18 8.71 2.50 -3.73
CA LYS A 18 9.61 3.62 -3.44
C LYS A 18 9.76 4.59 -4.61
N GLU A 19 9.43 4.17 -5.82
CA GLU A 19 9.53 4.98 -7.03
C GLU A 19 8.23 5.74 -7.32
N ILE A 20 7.15 5.46 -6.59
CA ILE A 20 5.86 6.12 -6.79
C ILE A 20 5.80 7.38 -5.96
N THR A 21 5.88 8.52 -6.64
CA THR A 21 5.85 9.83 -5.99
C THR A 21 4.41 10.28 -5.78
N ARG A 22 4.11 10.70 -4.57
CA ARG A 22 2.80 11.25 -4.22
C ARG A 22 2.74 12.73 -4.59
N HIS A 23 1.52 13.28 -4.58
CA HIS A 23 1.32 14.72 -4.81
C HIS A 23 1.46 15.54 -3.53
N THR A 24 1.77 14.91 -2.41
CA THR A 24 2.03 15.55 -1.13
C THR A 24 3.53 15.70 -0.89
N PHE A 25 3.91 16.71 -0.11
CA PHE A 25 5.31 17.02 0.21
C PHE A 25 5.69 16.52 1.59
N LEU A 26 7.00 16.40 1.82
CA LEU A 26 7.51 16.24 3.18
C LEU A 26 7.14 17.47 4.02
N ALA A 27 7.19 17.35 5.34
CA ALA A 27 6.81 18.42 6.26
C ALA A 27 7.60 19.72 6.01
N ASP A 28 8.85 19.61 5.57
CA ASP A 28 9.71 20.76 5.25
C ASP A 28 9.57 21.25 3.80
N ALA A 29 8.69 20.64 3.03
CA ALA A 29 8.40 20.95 1.62
C ALA A 29 9.61 20.78 0.68
N SER A 30 10.68 20.10 1.11
CA SER A 30 11.92 19.95 0.32
C SER A 30 11.73 19.07 -0.92
N ARG A 31 10.83 18.10 -0.86
CA ARG A 31 10.48 17.23 -1.98
C ARG A 31 9.12 16.57 -1.74
N ARG A 32 8.60 15.91 -2.77
CA ARG A 32 7.41 15.07 -2.63
C ARG A 32 7.78 13.76 -1.95
N GLU A 33 6.89 13.23 -1.13
CA GLU A 33 7.09 11.91 -0.53
C GLU A 33 6.72 10.80 -1.51
N ASN A 34 7.38 9.64 -1.38
CA ASN A 34 6.95 8.45 -2.11
C ASN A 34 5.96 7.63 -1.27
N ASP A 35 5.33 6.63 -1.91
CA ASP A 35 4.31 5.81 -1.25
C ASP A 35 4.83 5.03 -0.05
N ALA A 36 6.06 4.54 -0.11
CA ALA A 36 6.65 3.80 0.99
C ALA A 36 6.87 4.69 2.23
N GLU A 37 7.36 5.90 2.02
CA GLU A 37 7.52 6.89 3.08
C GLU A 37 6.20 7.27 3.72
N HIS A 38 5.18 7.45 2.89
CA HIS A 38 3.83 7.77 3.36
C HIS A 38 3.26 6.64 4.23
N ALA A 39 3.35 5.40 3.77
CA ALA A 39 2.86 4.24 4.51
C ALA A 39 3.58 4.09 5.86
N TRP A 40 4.90 4.25 5.86
CA TRP A 40 5.71 4.22 7.09
C TRP A 40 5.25 5.30 8.08
N HIS A 41 5.09 6.53 7.61
CA HIS A 41 4.68 7.67 8.44
C HIS A 41 3.30 7.43 9.06
N MET A 42 2.33 6.96 8.26
CA MET A 42 0.99 6.65 8.75
C MET A 42 0.98 5.51 9.77
N ALA A 43 1.82 4.50 9.59
CA ALA A 43 1.93 3.40 10.53
C ALA A 43 2.40 3.88 11.90
N ILE A 44 3.43 4.73 11.93
CA ILE A 44 3.93 5.33 13.19
C ILE A 44 2.86 6.21 13.84
N MET A 45 2.15 7.01 13.05
CA MET A 45 1.04 7.84 13.55
C MET A 45 -0.04 6.98 14.23
N THR A 46 -0.36 5.83 13.65
CA THR A 46 -1.35 4.91 14.21
C THR A 46 -0.92 4.40 15.59
N ILE A 47 0.34 4.01 15.74
CA ILE A 47 0.87 3.54 17.01
C ILE A 47 0.74 4.62 18.10
N LEU A 48 1.06 5.87 17.75
CA LEU A 48 1.05 6.97 18.71
C LEU A 48 -0.35 7.48 19.02
N LEU A 49 -1.23 7.53 18.03
CA LEU A 49 -2.52 8.21 18.14
C LEU A 49 -3.69 7.26 18.41
N GLN A 50 -3.45 5.96 18.59
CA GLN A 50 -4.51 4.99 18.84
C GLN A 50 -5.32 5.31 20.10
N GLU A 51 -4.72 5.95 21.11
CA GLU A 51 -5.40 6.34 22.35
C GLU A 51 -6.52 7.35 22.13
N TYR A 52 -6.53 8.04 21.00
CA TYR A 52 -7.57 9.02 20.65
C TYR A 52 -8.68 8.43 19.78
N ALA A 53 -8.61 7.15 19.46
CA ALA A 53 -9.69 6.49 18.71
C ALA A 53 -10.97 6.40 19.54
N ASN A 54 -12.11 6.51 18.88
CA ASN A 54 -13.41 6.44 19.54
C ASN A 54 -13.73 5.04 20.08
N GLU A 55 -13.10 4.03 19.49
CA GLU A 55 -13.27 2.63 19.84
C GLU A 55 -11.91 1.95 19.90
N GLU A 56 -11.84 0.80 20.56
CA GLU A 56 -10.65 -0.03 20.53
C GLU A 56 -10.40 -0.53 19.10
N ILE A 57 -9.18 -0.38 18.60
CA ILE A 57 -8.79 -0.81 17.26
C ILE A 57 -7.80 -1.97 17.31
N ASP A 58 -7.86 -2.83 16.29
CA ASP A 58 -6.83 -3.84 16.07
C ASP A 58 -5.61 -3.16 15.44
N VAL A 59 -4.64 -2.78 16.26
CA VAL A 59 -3.47 -2.00 15.82
C VAL A 59 -2.64 -2.73 14.79
N LEU A 60 -2.37 -4.03 14.99
CA LEU A 60 -1.59 -4.81 14.04
C LEU A 60 -2.29 -4.88 12.67
N LYS A 61 -3.58 -5.15 12.65
CA LYS A 61 -4.36 -5.19 11.41
C LYS A 61 -4.35 -3.83 10.72
N THR A 62 -4.57 -2.76 11.46
CA THR A 62 -4.59 -1.40 10.92
C THR A 62 -3.25 -1.02 10.30
N ILE A 63 -2.14 -1.29 10.99
CA ILE A 63 -0.79 -1.01 10.49
C ILE A 63 -0.52 -1.83 9.23
N THR A 64 -0.89 -3.11 9.22
CA THR A 64 -0.71 -3.97 8.04
C THR A 64 -1.47 -3.41 6.85
N MET A 65 -2.72 -3.01 7.03
CA MET A 65 -3.51 -2.38 5.96
C MET A 65 -2.84 -1.11 5.42
N LEU A 66 -2.34 -0.26 6.32
CA LEU A 66 -1.67 0.98 5.92
C LEU A 66 -0.39 0.73 5.13
N LEU A 67 0.37 -0.30 5.50
CA LEU A 67 1.62 -0.63 4.83
C LEU A 67 1.41 -1.24 3.45
N ILE A 68 0.28 -1.91 3.21
CA ILE A 68 0.05 -2.60 1.94
C ILE A 68 -0.92 -1.88 0.99
N HIS A 69 -1.71 -0.90 1.48
CA HIS A 69 -2.81 -0.35 0.69
C HIS A 69 -2.36 0.36 -0.61
N ASP A 70 -1.18 0.97 -0.62
CA ASP A 70 -0.65 1.66 -1.79
C ASP A 70 0.18 0.75 -2.71
N ILE A 71 0.42 -0.51 -2.33
CA ILE A 71 1.18 -1.45 -3.17
C ILE A 71 0.54 -1.60 -4.55
N VAL A 72 -0.78 -1.55 -4.62
CA VAL A 72 -1.52 -1.64 -5.88
C VAL A 72 -1.17 -0.52 -6.87
N GLU A 73 -0.66 0.60 -6.39
CA GLU A 73 -0.26 1.72 -7.24
C GLU A 73 0.96 1.40 -8.11
N ILE A 74 1.71 0.34 -7.80
CA ILE A 74 2.81 -0.12 -8.65
C ILE A 74 2.32 -0.35 -10.08
N ASP A 75 1.14 -0.95 -10.23
CA ASP A 75 0.52 -1.17 -11.54
C ASP A 75 -0.53 -0.12 -11.89
N ALA A 76 -1.36 0.25 -10.91
CA ALA A 76 -2.51 1.13 -11.15
C ALA A 76 -2.11 2.61 -11.27
N GLY A 77 -1.00 2.98 -10.65
CA GLY A 77 -0.59 4.38 -10.57
C GLY A 77 -1.42 5.19 -9.58
N ASP A 78 -0.93 6.39 -9.25
CA ASP A 78 -1.65 7.34 -8.43
C ASP A 78 -2.57 8.17 -9.33
N THR A 79 -3.80 8.42 -8.89
CA THR A 79 -4.80 9.16 -9.66
C THR A 79 -5.09 10.49 -9.01
N TYR A 80 -4.93 11.59 -9.78
CA TYR A 80 -5.30 12.91 -9.31
C TYR A 80 -6.81 13.01 -9.07
N ALA A 81 -7.18 13.76 -8.04
CA ALA A 81 -8.58 13.94 -7.65
C ALA A 81 -9.44 14.56 -8.76
N TYR A 82 -8.83 15.31 -9.67
CA TYR A 82 -9.54 15.98 -10.79
C TYR A 82 -9.49 15.18 -12.10
N ASP A 83 -8.82 14.05 -12.14
CA ASP A 83 -8.78 13.18 -13.33
C ASP A 83 -9.98 12.23 -13.29
N GLU A 84 -11.10 12.66 -13.86
CA GLU A 84 -12.33 11.88 -13.87
C GLU A 84 -12.20 10.56 -14.63
N LYS A 85 -11.46 10.56 -15.74
CA LYS A 85 -11.19 9.33 -16.51
C LYS A 85 -10.37 8.33 -15.70
N GLY A 86 -9.35 8.82 -14.99
CA GLY A 86 -8.55 8.00 -14.10
C GLY A 86 -9.40 7.39 -12.99
N LYS A 87 -10.34 8.17 -12.43
CA LYS A 87 -11.23 7.71 -11.36
C LYS A 87 -12.21 6.64 -11.82
N GLU A 88 -12.76 6.75 -13.03
CA GLU A 88 -13.70 5.76 -13.57
C GLU A 88 -13.11 4.36 -13.64
N ASN A 89 -11.81 4.24 -13.94
CA ASN A 89 -11.12 2.97 -14.08
C ASN A 89 -10.27 2.59 -12.87
N GLN A 90 -10.22 3.44 -11.86
CA GLN A 90 -9.31 3.24 -10.72
C GLN A 90 -9.58 1.94 -9.98
N ALA A 91 -10.83 1.67 -9.64
CA ALA A 91 -11.19 0.45 -8.91
C ALA A 91 -10.82 -0.81 -9.68
N GLU A 92 -11.03 -0.82 -11.00
CA GLU A 92 -10.67 -1.95 -11.86
C GLU A 92 -9.16 -2.14 -11.94
N ARG A 93 -8.41 -1.04 -12.10
CA ARG A 93 -6.95 -1.09 -12.14
C ARG A 93 -6.36 -1.58 -10.82
N GLU A 94 -6.91 -1.11 -9.71
CA GLU A 94 -6.47 -1.53 -8.37
C GLU A 94 -6.77 -3.01 -8.12
N GLU A 95 -7.93 -3.50 -8.56
CA GLU A 95 -8.28 -4.91 -8.43
C GLU A 95 -7.33 -5.80 -9.22
N LYS A 96 -7.02 -5.45 -10.46
CA LYS A 96 -6.06 -6.17 -11.28
C LYS A 96 -4.66 -6.16 -10.67
N ALA A 97 -4.23 -5.01 -10.19
CA ALA A 97 -2.93 -4.86 -9.54
C ALA A 97 -2.84 -5.72 -8.29
N SER A 98 -3.88 -5.70 -7.46
CA SER A 98 -3.97 -6.52 -6.26
C SER A 98 -3.83 -8.00 -6.58
N LYS A 99 -4.56 -8.48 -7.58
CA LYS A 99 -4.50 -9.89 -8.00
C LYS A 99 -3.10 -10.26 -8.50
N ARG A 100 -2.50 -9.44 -9.34
CA ARG A 100 -1.16 -9.72 -9.86
C ARG A 100 -0.11 -9.76 -8.74
N ILE A 101 -0.08 -8.72 -7.93
CA ILE A 101 1.01 -8.51 -6.97
C ILE A 101 0.88 -9.46 -5.78
N PHE A 102 -0.28 -9.50 -5.13
CA PHE A 102 -0.46 -10.34 -3.95
C PHE A 102 -0.44 -11.84 -4.27
N ASN A 103 -0.85 -12.23 -5.47
CA ASN A 103 -0.77 -13.63 -5.89
C ASN A 103 0.64 -14.10 -6.22
N MET A 104 1.64 -13.22 -6.18
CA MET A 104 3.05 -13.63 -6.19
C MET A 104 3.43 -14.36 -4.90
N LEU A 105 2.72 -14.08 -3.82
CA LEU A 105 2.90 -14.75 -2.53
C LEU A 105 2.35 -16.17 -2.54
N PRO A 106 2.79 -17.04 -1.60
CA PRO A 106 2.11 -18.30 -1.33
C PRO A 106 0.62 -18.05 -1.08
N GLU A 107 -0.23 -18.99 -1.47
CA GLU A 107 -1.68 -18.84 -1.45
C GLU A 107 -2.23 -18.35 -0.11
N ASP A 108 -1.76 -18.91 0.99
CA ASP A 108 -2.22 -18.52 2.34
C ASP A 108 -1.91 -17.07 2.67
N GLN A 109 -0.74 -16.60 2.29
CA GLN A 109 -0.34 -15.21 2.49
C GLN A 109 -1.07 -14.26 1.53
N ALA A 110 -1.23 -14.66 0.27
CA ALA A 110 -1.98 -13.88 -0.70
C ALA A 110 -3.42 -13.66 -0.24
N GLU A 111 -4.09 -14.69 0.23
CA GLU A 111 -5.46 -14.59 0.73
C GLU A 111 -5.57 -13.65 1.93
N LYS A 112 -4.62 -13.71 2.87
CA LYS A 112 -4.58 -12.81 4.01
C LYS A 112 -4.44 -11.35 3.61
N MET A 113 -3.55 -11.07 2.67
CA MET A 113 -3.30 -9.69 2.22
C MET A 113 -4.50 -9.13 1.44
N ILE A 114 -5.08 -9.93 0.56
CA ILE A 114 -6.24 -9.51 -0.25
C ILE A 114 -7.46 -9.26 0.63
N ALA A 115 -7.63 -10.00 1.71
CA ALA A 115 -8.76 -9.88 2.62
C ALA A 115 -8.72 -8.60 3.51
N LEU A 116 -7.60 -7.91 3.54
CA LEU A 116 -7.48 -6.69 4.35
C LEU A 116 -8.15 -5.45 3.71
#